data_217eb2bdf61c0dd1cec971ff3fad9674
#
_entry.id   217eb2bdf61c0dd1cec971ff3fad9674
#
_cell.length_a   1.000
_cell.length_b   1.000
_cell.length_c   1.000
_cell.angle_alpha   90.00
_cell.angle_beta   90.00
_cell.angle_gamma   90.00
#
_symmetry.space_group_name_H-M   'P 1'
#
loop_
_entity.id
_entity.type
_entity.pdbx_description
1 polymer ?
#
loop_
_entity_poly.entity_id
_entity_poly.type
_entity_poly.pdbx_seq_one_letter_code
_entity_poly.pdbx_strand_id
1 'polypeptide(L)'
;MKFIWLGLILEILILTIIKPLISDFSGVGLIVVLLHMIFSMITLMSYKTKGKYIFLMAFLSRVSFMFWDLYARNIFILPNSGYDTENFYKQAIYFSKNINLLFVSEGEVYSKILGVIFKLIGPQRIVGQYINVLLGLSIVVIVYKLLLMIDVDKRLAKMILLIASFFPNSIIMSAILLREIIPTFFVAVSLYYFIKWIKYQKISNAMLALFMLGIASIFHSGIIGVSLGYFFGFLFYNRKKNNLKFSTKTIFSFVFIVVIITLSFTYFEDTLFGKFKNVEDISDIFNQANQRMGGSAYLTFMTIDNPLQLLIFGPVKSFYFLTSPLPLNWRGFMDVFTFL
;
A
#
# COMPACT_ATOMS: atom_id res chain seq x y z
N MET A 1 -11.55 -11.68 8.34
CA MET A 1 -11.27 -10.23 8.21
C MET A 1 -12.48 -9.34 8.49
N LYS A 2 -13.66 -9.58 7.86
CA LYS A 2 -14.83 -8.68 8.06
C LYS A 2 -15.18 -8.46 9.54
N PHE A 3 -15.23 -9.53 10.35
CA PHE A 3 -15.51 -9.41 11.79
C PHE A 3 -14.41 -8.67 12.57
N ILE A 4 -13.15 -8.86 12.20
CA ILE A 4 -12.02 -8.15 12.82
C ILE A 4 -12.18 -6.63 12.59
N TRP A 5 -12.42 -6.20 11.34
CA TRP A 5 -12.64 -4.78 11.06
C TRP A 5 -13.88 -4.21 11.73
N LEU A 6 -14.98 -4.97 11.77
CA LEU A 6 -16.21 -4.55 12.50
C LEU A 6 -15.94 -4.39 14.00
N GLY A 7 -15.18 -5.32 14.60
CA GLY A 7 -14.78 -5.23 16.00
C GLY A 7 -14.02 -3.93 16.29
N LEU A 8 -12.99 -3.61 15.48
CA LEU A 8 -12.22 -2.38 15.67
C LEU A 8 -13.09 -1.12 15.53
N ILE A 9 -13.97 -1.08 14.54
CA ILE A 9 -14.89 0.05 14.35
C ILE A 9 -15.80 0.22 15.57
N LEU A 10 -16.36 -0.87 16.08
CA LEU A 10 -17.21 -0.83 17.27
C LEU A 10 -16.45 -0.37 18.51
N GLU A 11 -15.21 -0.84 18.71
CA GLU A 11 -14.35 -0.41 19.82
C GLU A 11 -14.04 1.09 19.73
N ILE A 12 -13.70 1.60 18.53
CA ILE A 12 -13.47 3.04 18.33
C ILE A 12 -14.74 3.85 18.61
N LEU A 13 -15.92 3.38 18.17
CA LEU A 13 -17.19 4.05 18.45
C LEU A 13 -17.52 4.06 19.94
N ILE A 14 -17.36 2.93 20.63
CA ILE A 14 -17.56 2.85 22.08
C ILE A 14 -16.64 3.82 22.81
N LEU A 15 -15.35 3.85 22.42
CA LEU A 15 -14.40 4.80 23.00
C LEU A 15 -14.77 6.25 22.79
N THR A 16 -15.27 6.59 21.61
CA THR A 16 -15.73 7.96 21.31
C THR A 16 -16.85 8.39 22.26
N ILE A 17 -17.77 7.44 22.60
CA ILE A 17 -18.88 7.70 23.52
C ILE A 17 -18.39 7.83 24.97
N ILE A 18 -17.44 6.99 25.37
CA ILE A 18 -16.96 6.94 26.77
C ILE A 18 -15.90 8.04 27.04
N LYS A 19 -15.23 8.56 26.00
CA LYS A 19 -14.17 9.55 26.14
C LYS A 19 -14.48 10.72 27.08
N PRO A 20 -15.68 11.34 27.07
CA PRO A 20 -16.02 12.42 28.01
C PRO A 20 -16.06 12.01 29.48
N LEU A 21 -16.18 10.70 29.76
CA LEU A 21 -16.26 10.15 31.12
C LEU A 21 -14.89 9.76 31.69
N ILE A 22 -13.84 9.75 30.87
CA ILE A 22 -12.50 9.34 31.26
C ILE A 22 -11.62 10.59 31.39
N SER A 23 -11.13 10.88 32.59
CA SER A 23 -10.29 12.05 32.89
C SER A 23 -8.88 11.94 32.26
N ASP A 24 -8.28 10.73 32.30
CA ASP A 24 -7.00 10.46 31.68
C ASP A 24 -7.14 9.41 30.56
N PHE A 25 -6.99 9.88 29.32
CA PHE A 25 -7.16 9.08 28.12
C PHE A 25 -5.82 8.56 27.53
N SER A 26 -4.69 8.82 28.20
CA SER A 26 -3.35 8.54 27.66
C SER A 26 -3.05 7.07 27.38
N GLY A 27 -3.52 6.16 28.23
CA GLY A 27 -3.30 4.70 28.09
C GLY A 27 -4.37 3.93 27.33
N VAL A 28 -5.46 4.58 26.96
CA VAL A 28 -6.66 3.92 26.41
C VAL A 28 -6.37 3.23 25.08
N GLY A 29 -5.55 3.82 24.22
CA GLY A 29 -5.18 3.21 22.94
C GLY A 29 -4.47 1.87 23.09
N LEU A 30 -3.63 1.70 24.10
CA LEU A 30 -2.97 0.42 24.39
C LEU A 30 -3.99 -0.63 24.82
N ILE A 31 -4.92 -0.29 25.72
CA ILE A 31 -5.97 -1.21 26.20
C ILE A 31 -6.82 -1.69 25.04
N VAL A 32 -7.28 -0.78 24.17
CA VAL A 32 -8.09 -1.11 22.99
C VAL A 32 -7.33 -2.05 22.06
N VAL A 33 -6.08 -1.73 21.74
CA VAL A 33 -5.28 -2.57 20.87
C VAL A 33 -5.09 -3.96 21.47
N LEU A 34 -4.82 -4.08 22.77
CA LEU A 34 -4.67 -5.38 23.43
C LEU A 34 -5.97 -6.19 23.42
N LEU A 35 -7.12 -5.58 23.73
CA LEU A 35 -8.42 -6.25 23.66
C LEU A 35 -8.75 -6.71 22.26
N HIS A 36 -8.55 -5.82 21.27
CA HIS A 36 -8.79 -6.17 19.88
C HIS A 36 -7.81 -7.22 19.34
N MET A 37 -6.57 -7.26 19.83
CA MET A 37 -5.63 -8.33 19.49
C MET A 37 -6.15 -9.69 19.94
N ILE A 38 -6.65 -9.81 21.17
CA ILE A 38 -7.27 -11.05 21.69
C ILE A 38 -8.44 -11.44 20.83
N PHE A 39 -9.35 -10.50 20.55
CA PHE A 39 -10.49 -10.72 19.66
C PHE A 39 -10.07 -11.18 18.26
N SER A 40 -9.03 -10.55 17.69
CA SER A 40 -8.49 -10.91 16.37
C SER A 40 -7.89 -12.31 16.37
N MET A 41 -7.14 -12.70 17.41
CA MET A 41 -6.58 -14.04 17.54
C MET A 41 -7.67 -15.10 17.64
N ILE A 42 -8.68 -14.90 18.48
CA ILE A 42 -9.82 -15.81 18.60
C ILE A 42 -10.54 -15.95 17.24
N THR A 43 -10.78 -14.82 16.55
CA THR A 43 -11.43 -14.81 15.24
C THR A 43 -10.59 -15.56 14.18
N LEU A 44 -9.27 -15.38 14.16
CA LEU A 44 -8.39 -16.09 13.23
C LEU A 44 -8.36 -17.59 13.51
N MET A 45 -8.34 -17.97 14.79
CA MET A 45 -8.35 -19.40 15.19
C MET A 45 -9.68 -20.07 14.88
N SER A 46 -10.78 -19.33 14.88
CA SER A 46 -12.12 -19.86 14.53
C SER A 46 -12.30 -20.10 13.01
N TYR A 47 -11.40 -19.59 12.17
CA TYR A 47 -11.47 -19.84 10.73
C TYR A 47 -11.28 -21.31 10.39
N LYS A 48 -12.23 -21.86 9.61
CA LYS A 48 -12.18 -23.26 9.12
C LYS A 48 -11.26 -23.43 7.89
N THR A 49 -10.19 -22.66 7.79
CA THR A 49 -9.26 -22.71 6.65
C THR A 49 -7.94 -23.34 7.04
N LYS A 50 -7.32 -24.05 6.08
CA LYS A 50 -5.98 -24.64 6.30
C LYS A 50 -4.88 -23.60 6.52
N GLY A 51 -5.13 -22.34 6.14
CA GLY A 51 -4.20 -21.21 6.32
C GLY A 51 -4.29 -20.49 7.67
N LYS A 52 -5.20 -20.88 8.59
CA LYS A 52 -5.44 -20.12 9.82
C LYS A 52 -4.20 -19.89 10.69
N TYR A 53 -3.33 -20.87 10.80
CA TYR A 53 -2.08 -20.74 11.56
C TYR A 53 -1.08 -19.79 10.88
N ILE A 54 -1.03 -19.79 9.54
CA ILE A 54 -0.21 -18.84 8.79
C ILE A 54 -0.72 -17.42 9.02
N PHE A 55 -2.05 -17.19 8.99
CA PHE A 55 -2.64 -15.89 9.27
C PHE A 55 -2.37 -15.43 10.71
N LEU A 56 -2.49 -16.35 11.68
CA LEU A 56 -2.18 -16.04 13.06
C LEU A 56 -0.71 -15.64 13.24
N MET A 57 0.22 -16.41 12.67
CA MET A 57 1.65 -16.10 12.74
C MET A 57 2.00 -14.82 11.99
N ALA A 58 1.38 -14.58 10.82
CA ALA A 58 1.53 -13.33 10.07
C ALA A 58 1.01 -12.12 10.85
N PHE A 59 -0.05 -12.28 11.61
CA PHE A 59 -0.57 -11.25 12.52
C PHE A 59 0.39 -11.00 13.67
N LEU A 60 0.79 -12.05 14.37
CA LEU A 60 1.69 -11.95 15.54
C LEU A 60 3.04 -11.33 15.16
N SER A 61 3.63 -11.72 14.02
CA SER A 61 4.88 -11.12 13.56
C SER A 61 4.75 -9.61 13.37
N ARG A 62 3.70 -9.13 12.70
CA ARG A 62 3.44 -7.68 12.49
C ARG A 62 3.22 -6.93 13.79
N VAL A 63 2.45 -7.52 14.70
CA VAL A 63 2.22 -6.96 16.04
C VAL A 63 3.54 -6.87 16.82
N SER A 64 4.39 -7.90 16.79
CA SER A 64 5.70 -7.88 17.46
C SER A 64 6.57 -6.75 16.94
N PHE A 65 6.64 -6.55 15.62
CA PHE A 65 7.39 -5.44 15.03
C PHE A 65 6.76 -4.07 15.33
N MET A 66 5.43 -3.99 15.44
CA MET A 66 4.74 -2.77 15.88
C MET A 66 5.12 -2.39 17.33
N PHE A 67 5.12 -3.35 18.23
CA PHE A 67 5.57 -3.11 19.61
C PHE A 67 7.07 -2.78 19.67
N TRP A 68 7.87 -3.40 18.82
CA TRP A 68 9.28 -3.05 18.68
C TRP A 68 9.45 -1.59 18.27
N ASP A 69 8.74 -1.13 17.25
CA ASP A 69 8.80 0.26 16.78
C ASP A 69 8.32 1.26 17.84
N LEU A 70 7.36 0.88 18.68
CA LEU A 70 6.82 1.77 19.73
C LEU A 70 7.73 1.85 20.98
N TYR A 71 8.32 0.73 21.39
CA TYR A 71 8.93 0.61 22.73
C TYR A 71 10.40 0.20 22.73
N ALA A 72 10.95 -0.26 21.61
CA ALA A 72 12.32 -0.76 21.50
C ALA A 72 13.17 -0.01 20.46
N ARG A 73 12.76 1.16 20.01
CA ARG A 73 13.50 1.99 19.06
C ARG A 73 14.89 2.41 19.53
N ASN A 74 15.09 2.53 20.83
CA ASN A 74 16.38 2.81 21.46
C ASN A 74 17.40 1.69 21.27
N ILE A 75 16.93 0.44 21.11
CA ILE A 75 17.79 -0.72 20.84
C ILE A 75 18.15 -0.73 19.35
N PHE A 76 17.13 -0.60 18.51
CA PHE A 76 17.28 -0.64 17.07
C PHE A 76 16.08 0.00 16.35
N ILE A 77 16.37 0.94 15.44
CA ILE A 77 15.34 1.62 14.63
C ILE A 77 15.03 0.75 13.41
N LEU A 78 13.75 0.39 13.24
CA LEU A 78 13.31 -0.37 12.08
C LEU A 78 13.54 0.43 10.77
N PRO A 79 13.86 -0.24 9.66
CA PRO A 79 13.94 0.39 8.36
C PRO A 79 12.69 1.23 8.06
N ASN A 80 12.88 2.41 7.49
CA ASN A 80 11.83 3.39 7.16
C ASN A 80 11.04 3.94 8.38
N SER A 81 11.38 3.55 9.62
CA SER A 81 10.83 4.14 10.83
C SER A 81 11.68 5.33 11.27
N GLY A 82 11.36 6.52 10.74
CA GLY A 82 12.14 7.73 11.00
C GLY A 82 11.36 8.98 10.67
N TYR A 83 11.94 9.84 9.85
CA TYR A 83 11.39 11.17 9.53
C TYR A 83 9.94 11.12 9.05
N ASP A 84 9.61 10.23 8.12
CA ASP A 84 8.28 10.16 7.53
C ASP A 84 7.21 9.72 8.54
N THR A 85 7.51 8.72 9.39
CA THR A 85 6.59 8.24 10.41
C THR A 85 6.29 9.31 11.44
N GLU A 86 7.30 10.10 11.83
CA GLU A 86 7.13 11.22 12.75
C GLU A 86 6.37 12.37 12.11
N ASN A 87 6.62 12.65 10.84
CA ASN A 87 5.92 13.69 10.10
C ASN A 87 4.43 13.37 9.97
N PHE A 88 4.07 12.14 9.58
CA PHE A 88 2.67 11.69 9.52
C PHE A 88 1.98 11.81 10.88
N TYR A 89 2.66 11.42 11.95
CA TYR A 89 2.11 11.54 13.30
C TYR A 89 1.86 12.99 13.71
N LYS A 90 2.83 13.87 13.50
CA LYS A 90 2.71 15.31 13.80
C LYS A 90 1.59 15.97 13.00
N GLN A 91 1.52 15.70 11.69
CA GLN A 91 0.43 16.21 10.85
C GLN A 91 -0.93 15.69 11.31
N ALA A 92 -1.04 14.40 11.69
CA ALA A 92 -2.29 13.84 12.20
C ALA A 92 -2.74 14.52 13.50
N ILE A 93 -1.82 14.83 14.42
CA ILE A 93 -2.13 15.61 15.62
C ILE A 93 -2.63 17.02 15.24
N TYR A 94 -1.97 17.68 14.29
CA TYR A 94 -2.40 18.99 13.79
C TYR A 94 -3.83 18.94 13.25
N PHE A 95 -4.15 17.99 12.37
CA PHE A 95 -5.48 17.82 11.80
C PHE A 95 -6.52 17.42 12.85
N SER A 96 -6.15 16.66 13.88
CA SER A 96 -7.08 16.30 14.97
C SER A 96 -7.55 17.50 15.77
N LYS A 97 -6.72 18.52 15.87
CA LYS A 97 -7.06 19.80 16.54
C LYS A 97 -7.80 20.77 15.61
N ASN A 98 -7.54 20.71 14.32
CA ASN A 98 -8.01 21.65 13.30
C ASN A 98 -8.81 20.94 12.21
N ILE A 99 -9.90 20.28 12.57
CA ILE A 99 -10.66 19.41 11.65
C ILE A 99 -11.23 20.18 10.45
N ASN A 100 -11.50 21.47 10.58
CA ASN A 100 -12.00 22.33 9.51
C ASN A 100 -10.98 22.51 8.37
N LEU A 101 -9.70 22.24 8.63
CA LEU A 101 -8.64 22.34 7.65
C LEU A 101 -8.42 21.07 6.83
N LEU A 102 -9.14 19.98 7.12
CA LEU A 102 -8.96 18.70 6.42
C LEU A 102 -9.12 18.78 4.90
N PHE A 103 -10.03 19.64 4.42
CA PHE A 103 -10.35 19.79 3.01
C PHE A 103 -9.67 20.98 2.34
N VAL A 104 -9.17 21.92 3.12
CA VAL A 104 -8.66 23.21 2.62
C VAL A 104 -7.13 23.26 2.63
N SER A 105 -6.50 22.66 3.64
CA SER A 105 -5.05 22.73 3.79
C SER A 105 -4.31 21.68 2.99
N GLU A 106 -3.11 22.03 2.58
CA GLU A 106 -2.14 21.06 2.07
C GLU A 106 -1.80 20.02 3.16
N GLY A 107 -1.48 18.81 2.76
CA GLY A 107 -1.08 17.73 3.67
C GLY A 107 -1.46 16.35 3.14
N GLU A 108 -0.74 15.38 3.63
CA GLU A 108 -0.88 13.98 3.20
C GLU A 108 -2.25 13.41 3.61
N VAL A 109 -2.95 12.77 2.67
CA VAL A 109 -4.29 12.17 2.90
C VAL A 109 -4.25 11.16 4.05
N TYR A 110 -3.15 10.43 4.19
CA TYR A 110 -2.95 9.49 5.30
C TYR A 110 -3.01 10.21 6.65
N SER A 111 -2.29 11.33 6.80
CA SER A 111 -2.29 12.13 8.03
C SER A 111 -3.66 12.74 8.33
N LYS A 112 -4.42 13.11 7.30
CA LYS A 112 -5.80 13.61 7.45
C LYS A 112 -6.73 12.51 7.99
N ILE A 113 -6.65 11.29 7.47
CA ILE A 113 -7.41 10.13 7.96
C ILE A 113 -7.06 9.83 9.42
N LEU A 114 -5.76 9.76 9.74
CA LEU A 114 -5.31 9.58 11.11
C LEU A 114 -5.78 10.73 12.02
N GLY A 115 -5.80 11.97 11.51
CA GLY A 115 -6.31 13.14 12.22
C GLY A 115 -7.77 13.00 12.63
N VAL A 116 -8.62 12.47 11.75
CA VAL A 116 -10.02 12.14 12.09
C VAL A 116 -10.07 11.09 13.21
N ILE A 117 -9.31 10.01 13.10
CA ILE A 117 -9.26 8.97 14.13
C ILE A 117 -8.76 9.56 15.47
N PHE A 118 -7.71 10.37 15.43
CA PHE A 118 -7.17 11.01 16.63
C PHE A 118 -8.13 12.06 17.25
N LYS A 119 -8.99 12.67 16.46
CA LYS A 119 -10.07 13.51 16.99
C LYS A 119 -11.04 12.71 17.86
N LEU A 120 -11.35 11.50 17.41
CA LEU A 120 -12.31 10.62 18.12
C LEU A 120 -11.69 10.05 19.41
N ILE A 121 -10.48 9.47 19.32
CA ILE A 121 -9.87 8.69 20.40
C ILE A 121 -8.59 9.30 21.00
N GLY A 122 -8.29 10.58 20.70
CA GLY A 122 -7.01 11.18 21.08
C GLY A 122 -5.84 10.73 20.20
N PRO A 123 -4.65 11.36 20.34
CA PRO A 123 -3.48 11.11 19.50
C PRO A 123 -2.77 9.79 19.89
N GLN A 124 -3.41 8.68 19.62
CA GLN A 124 -2.94 7.33 19.97
C GLN A 124 -2.17 6.69 18.81
N ARG A 125 -0.83 6.89 18.76
CA ARG A 125 0.04 6.34 17.71
C ARG A 125 -0.13 4.83 17.53
N ILE A 126 -0.25 4.08 18.63
CA ILE A 126 -0.42 2.63 18.62
C ILE A 126 -1.66 2.19 17.82
N VAL A 127 -2.76 2.95 17.88
CA VAL A 127 -3.97 2.63 17.10
C VAL A 127 -3.73 2.82 15.61
N GLY A 128 -3.04 3.89 15.20
CA GLY A 128 -2.67 4.12 13.80
C GLY A 128 -1.80 3.00 13.24
N GLN A 129 -0.78 2.58 13.99
CA GLN A 129 0.09 1.45 13.59
C GLN A 129 -0.68 0.12 13.58
N TYR A 130 -1.59 -0.10 14.53
CA TYR A 130 -2.41 -1.30 14.58
C TYR A 130 -3.36 -1.40 13.38
N ILE A 131 -3.93 -0.29 12.92
CA ILE A 131 -4.69 -0.24 11.67
C ILE A 131 -3.81 -0.70 10.49
N ASN A 132 -2.56 -0.25 10.42
CA ASN A 132 -1.61 -0.69 9.40
C ASN A 132 -1.34 -2.21 9.49
N VAL A 133 -1.20 -2.75 10.70
CA VAL A 133 -1.06 -4.22 10.93
C VAL A 133 -2.26 -4.98 10.36
N LEU A 134 -3.47 -4.51 10.61
CA LEU A 134 -4.70 -5.14 10.10
C LEU A 134 -4.81 -5.05 8.57
N LEU A 135 -4.36 -3.95 7.97
CA LEU A 135 -4.26 -3.81 6.51
C LEU A 135 -3.26 -4.83 5.94
N GLY A 136 -2.07 -4.94 6.52
CA GLY A 136 -1.07 -5.93 6.14
C GLY A 136 -1.57 -7.37 6.24
N LEU A 137 -2.27 -7.72 7.32
CA LEU A 137 -2.93 -9.01 7.47
C LEU A 137 -4.03 -9.21 6.40
N SER A 138 -4.79 -8.16 6.09
CA SER A 138 -5.83 -8.22 5.06
C SER A 138 -5.25 -8.51 3.68
N ILE A 139 -4.08 -7.96 3.34
CA ILE A 139 -3.35 -8.27 2.10
C ILE A 139 -3.02 -9.76 2.04
N VAL A 140 -2.48 -10.35 3.12
CA VAL A 140 -2.17 -11.80 3.17
C VAL A 140 -3.43 -12.65 2.93
N VAL A 141 -4.57 -12.26 3.52
CA VAL A 141 -5.86 -12.96 3.30
C VAL A 141 -6.35 -12.79 1.86
N ILE A 142 -6.13 -11.62 1.23
CA ILE A 142 -6.46 -11.40 -0.18
C ILE A 142 -5.59 -12.29 -1.07
N VAL A 143 -4.29 -12.36 -0.82
CA VAL A 143 -3.38 -13.28 -1.55
C VAL A 143 -3.88 -14.72 -1.45
N TYR A 144 -4.24 -15.19 -0.26
CA TYR A 144 -4.81 -16.52 -0.09
C TYR A 144 -6.08 -16.74 -0.92
N LYS A 145 -7.00 -15.74 -0.95
CA LYS A 145 -8.22 -15.82 -1.78
C LYS A 145 -7.90 -15.84 -3.28
N LEU A 146 -6.89 -15.08 -3.70
CA LEU A 146 -6.42 -15.10 -5.09
C LEU A 146 -5.89 -16.48 -5.47
N LEU A 147 -5.04 -17.08 -4.64
CA LEU A 147 -4.48 -18.42 -4.88
C LEU A 147 -5.57 -19.49 -5.01
N LEU A 148 -6.63 -19.42 -4.18
CA LEU A 148 -7.80 -20.29 -4.30
C LEU A 148 -8.59 -20.03 -5.58
N MET A 149 -8.65 -18.78 -6.03
CA MET A 149 -9.43 -18.40 -7.22
C MET A 149 -8.78 -18.86 -8.53
N ILE A 150 -7.45 -18.80 -8.61
CA ILE A 150 -6.68 -19.18 -9.81
C ILE A 150 -6.29 -20.67 -9.79
N ASP A 151 -6.73 -21.40 -8.77
CA ASP A 151 -6.56 -22.86 -8.63
C ASP A 151 -5.09 -23.33 -8.71
N VAL A 152 -4.22 -22.63 -7.98
CA VAL A 152 -2.79 -22.95 -7.89
C VAL A 152 -2.57 -24.25 -7.14
N ASP A 153 -1.57 -25.01 -7.55
CA ASP A 153 -1.13 -26.21 -6.82
C ASP A 153 -0.94 -25.93 -5.33
N LYS A 154 -1.36 -26.89 -4.49
CA LYS A 154 -1.37 -26.70 -3.01
C LYS A 154 0.00 -26.41 -2.43
N ARG A 155 1.07 -27.03 -2.97
CA ARG A 155 2.44 -26.82 -2.50
C ARG A 155 2.91 -25.41 -2.85
N LEU A 156 2.72 -24.99 -4.10
CA LEU A 156 3.06 -23.67 -4.59
C LEU A 156 2.22 -22.57 -3.88
N ALA A 157 0.91 -22.81 -3.73
CA ALA A 157 0.04 -21.88 -2.99
C ALA A 157 0.50 -21.66 -1.53
N LYS A 158 0.94 -22.74 -0.86
CA LYS A 158 1.49 -22.64 0.51
C LYS A 158 2.79 -21.83 0.51
N MET A 159 3.70 -22.04 -0.44
CA MET A 159 4.96 -21.30 -0.55
C MET A 159 4.69 -19.80 -0.78
N ILE A 160 3.85 -19.47 -1.75
CA ILE A 160 3.49 -18.06 -2.04
C ILE A 160 2.87 -17.40 -0.82
N LEU A 161 1.97 -18.12 -0.12
CA LEU A 161 1.33 -17.59 1.08
C LEU A 161 2.33 -17.35 2.21
N LEU A 162 3.30 -18.26 2.40
CA LEU A 162 4.37 -18.07 3.39
C LEU A 162 5.24 -16.86 3.04
N ILE A 163 5.65 -16.73 1.77
CA ILE A 163 6.42 -15.56 1.32
C ILE A 163 5.63 -14.28 1.58
N ALA A 164 4.37 -14.19 1.13
CA ALA A 164 3.53 -13.00 1.34
C ALA A 164 3.30 -12.69 2.83
N SER A 165 3.28 -13.71 3.69
CA SER A 165 3.07 -13.56 5.14
C SER A 165 4.30 -13.05 5.87
N PHE A 166 5.49 -13.52 5.47
CA PHE A 166 6.74 -13.35 6.22
C PHE A 166 7.82 -12.55 5.47
N PHE A 167 7.50 -11.99 4.32
CA PHE A 167 8.42 -11.11 3.61
C PHE A 167 8.78 -9.90 4.52
N PRO A 168 10.06 -9.72 4.88
CA PRO A 168 10.45 -8.79 5.96
C PRO A 168 9.97 -7.36 5.73
N ASN A 169 10.14 -6.84 4.51
CA ASN A 169 9.71 -5.50 4.17
C ASN A 169 8.17 -5.32 4.32
N SER A 170 7.38 -6.34 3.94
CA SER A 170 5.92 -6.31 4.12
C SER A 170 5.51 -6.29 5.59
N ILE A 171 6.24 -6.99 6.47
CA ILE A 171 6.01 -6.97 7.92
C ILE A 171 6.32 -5.58 8.45
N ILE A 172 7.50 -5.05 8.16
CA ILE A 172 7.97 -3.75 8.67
C ILE A 172 7.05 -2.63 8.20
N MET A 173 6.76 -2.54 6.88
CA MET A 173 5.89 -1.49 6.31
C MET A 173 4.47 -1.50 6.89
N SER A 174 3.98 -2.65 7.34
CA SER A 174 2.68 -2.76 8.01
C SER A 174 2.74 -2.56 9.53
N ALA A 175 3.92 -2.60 10.15
CA ALA A 175 4.10 -2.44 11.58
C ALA A 175 4.35 -1.00 12.01
N ILE A 176 4.89 -0.17 11.14
CA ILE A 176 5.22 1.23 11.39
C ILE A 176 4.14 2.18 10.87
N LEU A 177 4.20 3.46 11.29
CA LEU A 177 3.19 4.46 10.91
C LEU A 177 3.50 5.03 9.52
N LEU A 178 3.34 4.22 8.46
CA LEU A 178 3.55 4.61 7.08
C LEU A 178 2.29 4.48 6.24
N ARG A 179 2.15 5.35 5.23
CA ARG A 179 1.00 5.38 4.32
C ARG A 179 1.02 4.24 3.28
N GLU A 180 2.18 3.68 2.96
CA GLU A 180 2.42 2.76 1.86
C GLU A 180 1.59 1.48 1.95
N ILE A 181 1.20 1.09 3.16
CA ILE A 181 0.35 -0.10 3.36
C ILE A 181 -1.08 0.11 2.82
N ILE A 182 -1.61 1.35 2.85
CA ILE A 182 -2.97 1.66 2.37
C ILE A 182 -3.07 1.48 0.85
N PRO A 183 -2.25 2.17 0.02
CA PRO A 183 -2.30 1.97 -1.42
C PRO A 183 -2.02 0.51 -1.80
N THR A 184 -1.09 -0.18 -1.13
CA THR A 184 -0.82 -1.61 -1.35
C THR A 184 -2.05 -2.47 -1.08
N PHE A 185 -2.80 -2.19 -0.02
CA PHE A 185 -4.05 -2.89 0.28
C PHE A 185 -5.09 -2.68 -0.83
N PHE A 186 -5.31 -1.45 -1.28
CA PHE A 186 -6.28 -1.16 -2.33
C PHE A 186 -5.86 -1.75 -3.69
N VAL A 187 -4.57 -1.77 -4.02
CA VAL A 187 -4.04 -2.48 -5.20
C VAL A 187 -4.31 -3.98 -5.09
N ALA A 188 -4.10 -4.59 -3.93
CA ALA A 188 -4.39 -6.02 -3.73
C ALA A 188 -5.89 -6.33 -3.89
N VAL A 189 -6.77 -5.48 -3.35
CA VAL A 189 -8.23 -5.60 -3.56
C VAL A 189 -8.60 -5.40 -5.03
N SER A 190 -8.00 -4.42 -5.68
CA SER A 190 -8.17 -4.14 -7.11
C SER A 190 -7.80 -5.36 -7.95
N LEU A 191 -6.63 -5.95 -7.69
CA LEU A 191 -6.17 -7.18 -8.37
C LEU A 191 -7.14 -8.35 -8.13
N TYR A 192 -7.67 -8.49 -6.92
CA TYR A 192 -8.67 -9.51 -6.63
C TYR A 192 -9.92 -9.35 -7.51
N TYR A 193 -10.42 -8.15 -7.72
CA TYR A 193 -11.56 -7.90 -8.58
C TYR A 193 -11.21 -8.02 -10.06
N PHE A 194 -9.99 -7.65 -10.48
CA PHE A 194 -9.51 -7.86 -11.83
C PHE A 194 -9.46 -9.34 -12.20
N ILE A 195 -8.90 -10.20 -11.34
CA ILE A 195 -8.90 -11.66 -11.54
C ILE A 195 -10.33 -12.22 -11.53
N LYS A 196 -11.20 -11.70 -10.67
CA LYS A 196 -12.64 -12.06 -10.72
C LYS A 196 -13.28 -11.68 -12.05
N TRP A 197 -12.91 -10.55 -12.62
CA TRP A 197 -13.39 -10.16 -13.95
C TRP A 197 -12.84 -11.14 -15.01
N ILE A 198 -11.57 -11.47 -14.99
CA ILE A 198 -11.01 -12.49 -15.91
C ILE A 198 -11.82 -13.80 -15.83
N LYS A 199 -12.14 -14.24 -14.62
CA LYS A 199 -12.82 -15.53 -14.40
C LYS A 199 -14.32 -15.48 -14.77
N TYR A 200 -15.02 -14.40 -14.42
CA TYR A 200 -16.49 -14.34 -14.53
C TYR A 200 -16.99 -13.38 -15.59
N GLN A 201 -16.16 -12.52 -16.15
CA GLN A 201 -16.49 -11.50 -17.17
C GLN A 201 -17.64 -10.54 -16.76
N LYS A 202 -17.85 -10.35 -15.46
CA LYS A 202 -18.85 -9.41 -14.96
C LYS A 202 -18.28 -7.99 -14.96
N ILE A 203 -18.95 -7.06 -15.65
CA ILE A 203 -18.53 -5.65 -15.72
C ILE A 203 -18.38 -4.99 -14.34
N SER A 204 -19.22 -5.38 -13.39
CA SER A 204 -19.12 -4.88 -12.00
C SER A 204 -17.76 -5.18 -11.36
N ASN A 205 -17.14 -6.31 -11.68
CA ASN A 205 -15.81 -6.63 -11.17
C ASN A 205 -14.74 -5.74 -11.82
N ALA A 206 -14.86 -5.42 -13.12
CA ALA A 206 -13.95 -4.48 -13.79
C ALA A 206 -14.08 -3.06 -13.18
N MET A 207 -15.30 -2.60 -12.98
CA MET A 207 -15.56 -1.29 -12.34
C MET A 207 -15.01 -1.24 -10.91
N LEU A 208 -15.23 -2.29 -10.10
CA LEU A 208 -14.68 -2.37 -8.75
C LEU A 208 -13.15 -2.41 -8.77
N ALA A 209 -12.52 -3.11 -9.72
CA ALA A 209 -11.07 -3.12 -9.86
C ALA A 209 -10.53 -1.71 -10.12
N LEU A 210 -11.10 -0.99 -11.08
CA LEU A 210 -10.70 0.39 -11.39
C LEU A 210 -11.01 1.36 -10.25
N PHE A 211 -12.15 1.23 -9.59
CA PHE A 211 -12.51 2.07 -8.44
C PHE A 211 -11.51 1.91 -7.27
N MET A 212 -11.16 0.66 -6.92
CA MET A 212 -10.17 0.41 -5.87
C MET A 212 -8.78 0.93 -6.26
N LEU A 213 -8.43 0.85 -7.55
CA LEU A 213 -7.19 1.42 -8.07
C LEU A 213 -7.20 2.96 -8.00
N GLY A 214 -8.34 3.59 -8.31
CA GLY A 214 -8.54 5.03 -8.13
C GLY A 214 -8.33 5.47 -6.68
N ILE A 215 -8.87 4.73 -5.71
CA ILE A 215 -8.61 5.01 -4.28
C ILE A 215 -7.12 4.87 -3.97
N ALA A 216 -6.45 3.83 -4.48
CA ALA A 216 -5.02 3.65 -4.25
C ALA A 216 -4.18 4.82 -4.81
N SER A 217 -4.57 5.38 -5.97
CA SER A 217 -3.85 6.48 -6.61
C SER A 217 -3.95 7.81 -5.86
N ILE A 218 -4.97 8.00 -5.01
CA ILE A 218 -5.08 9.16 -4.09
C ILE A 218 -3.88 9.20 -3.12
N PHE A 219 -3.40 8.03 -2.70
CA PHE A 219 -2.24 7.95 -1.79
C PHE A 219 -0.91 7.94 -2.54
N HIS A 220 -0.89 7.43 -3.75
CA HIS A 220 0.32 7.34 -4.57
C HIS A 220 -0.03 7.41 -6.06
N SER A 221 0.18 8.57 -6.66
CA SER A 221 -0.21 8.86 -8.06
C SER A 221 0.35 7.87 -9.09
N GLY A 222 1.56 7.36 -8.91
CA GLY A 222 2.18 6.37 -9.83
C GLY A 222 1.38 5.07 -10.00
N ILE A 223 0.47 4.76 -9.07
CA ILE A 223 -0.38 3.55 -9.14
C ILE A 223 -1.36 3.62 -10.32
N ILE A 224 -1.69 4.81 -10.80
CA ILE A 224 -2.56 4.96 -11.97
C ILE A 224 -2.01 4.21 -13.20
N GLY A 225 -0.68 4.04 -13.28
CA GLY A 225 -0.04 3.24 -14.33
C GLY A 225 -0.51 1.79 -14.37
N VAL A 226 -0.95 1.22 -13.25
CA VAL A 226 -1.51 -0.15 -13.18
C VAL A 226 -2.82 -0.23 -13.98
N SER A 227 -3.57 0.88 -14.09
CA SER A 227 -4.81 0.93 -14.89
C SER A 227 -4.55 0.64 -16.36
N LEU A 228 -3.40 1.03 -16.90
CA LEU A 228 -3.01 0.70 -18.27
C LEU A 228 -2.92 -0.81 -18.50
N GLY A 229 -2.33 -1.53 -17.54
CA GLY A 229 -2.29 -3.00 -17.57
C GLY A 229 -3.69 -3.63 -17.51
N TYR A 230 -4.59 -3.05 -16.71
CA TYR A 230 -5.98 -3.52 -16.66
C TYR A 230 -6.74 -3.24 -17.96
N PHE A 231 -6.60 -2.04 -18.53
CA PHE A 231 -7.19 -1.72 -19.85
C PHE A 231 -6.67 -2.65 -20.94
N PHE A 232 -5.35 -2.94 -20.93
CA PHE A 232 -4.80 -3.95 -21.82
C PHE A 232 -5.51 -5.30 -21.64
N GLY A 233 -5.66 -5.77 -20.40
CA GLY A 233 -6.38 -7.00 -20.10
C GLY A 233 -7.84 -6.96 -20.57
N PHE A 234 -8.56 -5.85 -20.31
CA PHE A 234 -9.97 -5.69 -20.69
C PHE A 234 -10.17 -5.72 -22.21
N LEU A 235 -9.25 -5.19 -22.99
CA LEU A 235 -9.36 -5.10 -24.43
C LEU A 235 -8.89 -6.38 -25.15
N PHE A 236 -7.80 -6.96 -24.67
CA PHE A 236 -7.14 -8.04 -25.43
C PHE A 236 -7.44 -9.44 -24.90
N TYR A 237 -7.90 -9.62 -23.65
CA TYR A 237 -8.17 -10.94 -23.12
C TYR A 237 -9.44 -11.57 -23.68
N ASN A 238 -9.30 -12.73 -24.32
CA ASN A 238 -10.39 -13.54 -24.83
C ASN A 238 -10.63 -14.78 -23.97
N ARG A 239 -11.67 -14.74 -23.14
CA ARG A 239 -12.01 -15.83 -22.24
C ARG A 239 -12.31 -17.16 -22.96
N LYS A 240 -13.03 -17.11 -24.09
CA LYS A 240 -13.44 -18.33 -24.80
C LYS A 240 -12.24 -19.17 -25.25
N LYS A 241 -11.15 -18.50 -25.63
CA LYS A 241 -9.91 -19.12 -26.09
C LYS A 241 -8.81 -19.15 -25.03
N ASN A 242 -9.05 -18.54 -23.87
CA ASN A 242 -8.07 -18.36 -22.78
C ASN A 242 -6.72 -17.80 -23.29
N ASN A 243 -6.78 -16.85 -24.22
CA ASN A 243 -5.61 -16.23 -24.84
C ASN A 243 -5.82 -14.73 -25.07
N LEU A 244 -4.76 -14.06 -25.46
CA LEU A 244 -4.82 -12.66 -25.90
C LEU A 244 -5.21 -12.62 -27.38
N LYS A 245 -6.19 -11.77 -27.74
CA LYS A 245 -6.61 -11.53 -29.09
C LYS A 245 -6.20 -10.14 -29.52
N PHE A 246 -5.28 -10.08 -30.45
CA PHE A 246 -4.87 -8.82 -31.09
C PHE A 246 -5.67 -8.65 -32.39
N SER A 247 -6.42 -7.55 -32.48
CA SER A 247 -7.06 -7.11 -33.70
C SER A 247 -6.76 -5.63 -33.89
N THR A 248 -6.77 -5.16 -35.12
CA THR A 248 -6.54 -3.75 -35.43
C THR A 248 -7.46 -2.86 -34.60
N LYS A 249 -8.73 -3.26 -34.46
CA LYS A 249 -9.74 -2.53 -33.67
C LYS A 249 -9.37 -2.43 -32.19
N THR A 250 -8.90 -3.52 -31.56
CA THR A 250 -8.52 -3.52 -30.14
C THR A 250 -7.23 -2.75 -29.90
N ILE A 251 -6.29 -2.76 -30.85
CA ILE A 251 -5.06 -1.97 -30.79
C ILE A 251 -5.41 -0.48 -30.84
N PHE A 252 -6.24 -0.06 -31.81
CA PHE A 252 -6.70 1.34 -31.90
C PHE A 252 -7.44 1.79 -30.63
N SER A 253 -8.33 0.95 -30.07
CA SER A 253 -9.02 1.27 -28.81
C SER A 253 -8.05 1.45 -27.65
N PHE A 254 -7.01 0.63 -27.57
CA PHE A 254 -5.98 0.76 -26.53
C PHE A 254 -5.18 2.05 -26.68
N VAL A 255 -4.69 2.32 -27.90
CA VAL A 255 -3.95 3.57 -28.19
C VAL A 255 -4.84 4.78 -27.88
N PHE A 256 -6.12 4.77 -28.27
CA PHE A 256 -7.07 5.84 -27.96
C PHE A 256 -7.25 6.06 -26.46
N ILE A 257 -7.37 4.98 -25.66
CA ILE A 257 -7.45 5.09 -24.20
C ILE A 257 -6.16 5.67 -23.62
N VAL A 258 -5.00 5.24 -24.11
CA VAL A 258 -3.70 5.79 -23.67
C VAL A 258 -3.62 7.28 -23.97
N VAL A 259 -4.02 7.69 -25.18
CA VAL A 259 -4.05 9.11 -25.57
C VAL A 259 -5.02 9.92 -24.69
N ILE A 260 -6.23 9.41 -24.41
CA ILE A 260 -7.17 10.08 -23.50
C ILE A 260 -6.58 10.22 -22.09
N ILE A 261 -5.99 9.15 -21.57
CA ILE A 261 -5.34 9.21 -20.26
C ILE A 261 -4.24 10.28 -20.29
N THR A 262 -3.36 10.26 -21.29
CA THR A 262 -2.29 11.25 -21.43
C THR A 262 -2.83 12.68 -21.51
N LEU A 263 -3.85 12.92 -22.33
CA LEU A 263 -4.50 14.24 -22.40
C LEU A 263 -5.20 14.63 -21.10
N SER A 264 -5.77 13.67 -20.37
CA SER A 264 -6.37 13.92 -19.05
C SER A 264 -5.33 14.32 -18.01
N PHE A 265 -4.07 13.90 -18.17
CA PHE A 265 -2.97 14.34 -17.33
C PHE A 265 -2.79 15.86 -17.37
N THR A 266 -2.93 16.49 -18.53
CA THR A 266 -2.80 17.95 -18.68
C THR A 266 -3.91 18.74 -17.97
N TYR A 267 -5.10 18.14 -17.77
CA TYR A 267 -6.24 18.77 -17.09
C TYR A 267 -6.32 18.47 -15.59
N PHE A 268 -5.75 17.33 -15.14
CA PHE A 268 -5.76 16.91 -13.73
C PHE A 268 -4.38 17.03 -13.06
N GLU A 269 -3.51 17.82 -13.65
CA GLU A 269 -2.10 17.99 -13.24
C GLU A 269 -1.95 18.33 -11.76
N ASP A 270 -2.75 19.22 -11.23
CA ASP A 270 -2.70 19.69 -9.86
C ASP A 270 -3.11 18.62 -8.82
N THR A 271 -4.05 17.75 -9.15
CA THR A 271 -4.66 16.83 -8.19
C THR A 271 -3.99 15.45 -8.19
N LEU A 272 -3.58 14.96 -9.36
CA LEU A 272 -3.02 13.60 -9.52
C LEU A 272 -1.50 13.58 -9.61
N PHE A 273 -0.89 14.70 -10.01
CA PHE A 273 0.53 14.76 -10.37
C PHE A 273 1.27 15.95 -9.74
N GLY A 274 0.91 16.36 -8.54
CA GLY A 274 1.56 17.49 -7.85
C GLY A 274 3.10 17.42 -7.80
N LYS A 275 3.69 16.22 -8.00
CA LYS A 275 5.13 16.04 -8.18
C LYS A 275 5.64 16.45 -9.56
N PHE A 276 4.76 16.57 -10.55
CA PHE A 276 5.10 17.01 -11.92
C PHE A 276 4.75 18.49 -12.14
N LYS A 277 4.21 19.17 -11.12
CA LYS A 277 3.80 20.58 -11.19
C LYS A 277 4.94 21.55 -11.56
N ASN A 278 6.19 21.14 -11.33
CA ASN A 278 7.38 21.93 -11.65
C ASN A 278 8.09 21.43 -12.92
N VAL A 279 7.39 20.70 -13.79
CA VAL A 279 7.94 20.21 -15.05
C VAL A 279 7.47 21.15 -16.15
N GLU A 280 8.25 22.18 -16.41
CA GLU A 280 7.98 23.11 -17.54
C GLU A 280 8.53 22.54 -18.85
N ASP A 281 9.58 21.72 -18.76
CA ASP A 281 10.25 21.10 -19.92
C ASP A 281 10.60 19.63 -19.69
N ILE A 282 10.80 18.87 -20.79
CA ILE A 282 11.31 17.48 -20.74
C ILE A 282 12.62 17.37 -19.97
N SER A 283 13.45 18.43 -20.00
CA SER A 283 14.69 18.55 -19.22
C SER A 283 14.45 18.45 -17.70
N ASP A 284 13.32 18.93 -17.19
CA ASP A 284 13.01 18.88 -15.76
C ASP A 284 12.70 17.45 -15.30
N ILE A 285 12.09 16.62 -16.16
CA ILE A 285 11.89 15.19 -15.90
C ILE A 285 13.24 14.51 -15.75
N PHE A 286 14.21 14.83 -16.63
CA PHE A 286 15.56 14.27 -16.55
C PHE A 286 16.29 14.76 -15.32
N ASN A 287 16.20 16.05 -15.00
CA ASN A 287 16.75 16.63 -13.78
C ASN A 287 16.18 15.97 -12.52
N GLN A 288 14.87 15.78 -12.41
CA GLN A 288 14.26 15.09 -11.30
C GLN A 288 14.68 13.61 -11.21
N ALA A 289 14.82 12.92 -12.34
CA ALA A 289 15.31 11.55 -12.40
C ALA A 289 16.78 11.42 -11.93
N ASN A 290 17.57 12.47 -12.16
CA ASN A 290 19.00 12.51 -11.82
C ASN A 290 19.28 13.07 -10.40
N GLN A 291 18.37 13.90 -9.84
CA GLN A 291 18.52 14.57 -8.54
C GLN A 291 18.28 13.66 -7.33
N ARG A 292 18.07 12.37 -7.50
CA ARG A 292 17.91 11.45 -6.36
C ARG A 292 19.22 11.32 -5.61
N MET A 293 19.35 12.13 -4.55
CA MET A 293 20.45 12.09 -3.60
C MET A 293 20.03 11.32 -2.35
N GLY A 294 20.98 10.62 -1.72
CA GLY A 294 20.77 9.92 -0.46
C GLY A 294 21.09 8.41 -0.52
N GLY A 295 20.88 7.73 0.59
CA GLY A 295 21.21 6.32 0.74
C GLY A 295 20.45 5.36 -0.17
N SER A 296 19.35 5.81 -0.78
CA SER A 296 18.54 5.04 -1.74
C SER A 296 18.84 5.39 -3.21
N ALA A 297 19.83 6.24 -3.49
CA ALA A 297 20.21 6.58 -4.87
C ALA A 297 21.02 5.46 -5.50
N TYR A 298 20.52 4.90 -6.60
CA TYR A 298 21.15 3.80 -7.33
C TYR A 298 21.60 4.27 -8.70
N LEU A 299 22.70 3.68 -9.20
CA LEU A 299 23.20 3.91 -10.55
C LEU A 299 23.33 5.41 -10.87
N THR A 300 23.88 6.17 -9.93
CA THR A 300 24.03 7.64 -10.04
C THR A 300 24.94 8.06 -11.19
N PHE A 301 25.80 7.17 -11.67
CA PHE A 301 26.64 7.37 -12.84
C PHE A 301 25.91 7.27 -14.19
N MET A 302 24.69 6.72 -14.19
CA MET A 302 23.83 6.65 -15.39
C MET A 302 22.89 7.85 -15.39
N THR A 303 23.37 9.01 -15.83
CA THR A 303 22.51 10.19 -16.01
C THR A 303 21.64 10.03 -17.24
N ILE A 304 20.42 10.57 -17.17
CA ILE A 304 19.45 10.59 -18.28
C ILE A 304 19.27 12.05 -18.67
N ASP A 305 19.91 12.44 -19.79
CA ASP A 305 19.92 13.81 -20.26
C ASP A 305 19.16 13.97 -21.58
N ASN A 306 18.75 12.86 -22.21
CA ASN A 306 17.98 12.86 -23.46
C ASN A 306 17.06 11.63 -23.58
N PRO A 307 16.05 11.65 -24.50
CA PRO A 307 15.10 10.56 -24.69
C PRO A 307 15.73 9.20 -25.09
N LEU A 308 16.83 9.21 -25.84
CA LEU A 308 17.54 7.98 -26.24
C LEU A 308 18.19 7.30 -25.03
N GLN A 309 18.78 8.07 -24.14
CA GLN A 309 19.33 7.54 -22.88
C GLN A 309 18.19 6.99 -21.97
N LEU A 310 17.02 7.60 -21.98
CA LEU A 310 15.86 7.08 -21.26
C LEU A 310 15.45 5.69 -21.79
N LEU A 311 15.47 5.48 -23.10
CA LEU A 311 15.16 4.18 -23.70
C LEU A 311 16.19 3.10 -23.34
N ILE A 312 17.46 3.46 -23.21
CA ILE A 312 18.56 2.52 -22.92
C ILE A 312 18.69 2.30 -21.40
N PHE A 313 18.78 3.38 -20.62
CA PHE A 313 19.03 3.33 -19.18
C PHE A 313 17.74 3.14 -18.36
N GLY A 314 16.59 3.53 -18.88
CA GLY A 314 15.29 3.37 -18.22
C GLY A 314 14.99 1.91 -17.84
N PRO A 315 15.08 0.94 -18.75
CA PRO A 315 14.92 -0.48 -18.43
C PRO A 315 15.93 -0.98 -17.39
N VAL A 316 17.20 -0.57 -17.49
CA VAL A 316 18.25 -0.96 -16.55
C VAL A 316 17.98 -0.40 -15.16
N LYS A 317 17.67 0.90 -15.07
CA LYS A 317 17.30 1.55 -13.79
C LYS A 317 16.01 0.95 -13.21
N SER A 318 15.03 0.63 -14.04
CA SER A 318 13.78 -0.02 -13.59
C SER A 318 14.03 -1.43 -13.05
N PHE A 319 14.83 -2.23 -13.76
CA PHE A 319 15.21 -3.55 -13.28
C PHE A 319 15.97 -3.47 -11.95
N TYR A 320 16.94 -2.55 -11.88
CA TYR A 320 17.70 -2.34 -10.65
C TYR A 320 16.81 -1.86 -9.50
N PHE A 321 15.86 -0.97 -9.77
CA PHE A 321 14.88 -0.50 -8.77
C PHE A 321 14.02 -1.66 -8.22
N LEU A 322 13.62 -2.59 -9.07
CA LEU A 322 12.79 -3.74 -8.68
C LEU A 322 13.58 -4.80 -7.88
N THR A 323 14.88 -4.91 -8.12
CA THR A 323 15.73 -5.96 -7.55
C THR A 323 16.72 -5.45 -6.50
N SER A 324 16.82 -4.14 -6.31
CA SER A 324 17.76 -3.52 -5.36
C SER A 324 17.23 -3.62 -3.90
N PRO A 325 18.17 -3.68 -2.93
CA PRO A 325 19.62 -3.65 -3.06
C PRO A 325 20.18 -5.01 -3.44
N LEU A 326 20.90 -5.07 -4.58
CA LEU A 326 21.60 -6.31 -4.96
C LEU A 326 22.72 -6.62 -3.96
N PRO A 327 23.09 -7.91 -3.77
CA PRO A 327 24.13 -8.32 -2.79
C PRO A 327 25.45 -7.55 -2.89
N LEU A 328 25.85 -7.18 -4.10
CA LEU A 328 27.07 -6.39 -4.36
C LEU A 328 27.00 -4.94 -3.85
N ASN A 329 25.80 -4.44 -3.55
CA ASN A 329 25.57 -3.06 -3.13
C ASN A 329 25.09 -2.94 -1.68
N TRP A 330 25.17 -4.02 -0.92
CA TRP A 330 24.83 -4.00 0.50
C TRP A 330 25.81 -3.12 1.27
N ARG A 331 25.29 -2.14 1.96
CA ARG A 331 26.06 -1.18 2.77
C ARG A 331 25.99 -1.51 4.27
N GLY A 332 25.06 -2.40 4.64
CA GLY A 332 24.88 -2.83 6.02
C GLY A 332 23.89 -3.97 6.16
N PHE A 333 23.77 -4.48 7.38
CA PHE A 333 22.88 -5.61 7.69
C PHE A 333 21.41 -5.36 7.29
N MET A 334 20.98 -4.09 7.22
CA MET A 334 19.65 -3.69 6.80
C MET A 334 19.36 -3.98 5.33
N ASP A 335 20.35 -3.86 4.48
CA ASP A 335 20.19 -4.14 3.06
C ASP A 335 19.90 -5.63 2.82
N VAL A 336 20.48 -6.50 3.66
CA VAL A 336 20.16 -7.94 3.66
C VAL A 336 18.69 -8.17 4.01
N PHE A 337 18.18 -7.47 5.03
CA PHE A 337 16.78 -7.59 5.47
C PHE A 337 15.78 -7.08 4.44
N THR A 338 16.15 -6.10 3.63
CA THR A 338 15.28 -5.54 2.59
C THR A 338 15.35 -6.30 1.28
N PHE A 339 16.43 -7.06 1.05
CA PHE A 339 16.61 -7.92 -0.12
C PHE A 339 15.89 -9.27 0.03
N LEU A 340 15.92 -9.85 1.23
CA LEU A 340 15.24 -11.12 1.55
C LEU A 340 13.74 -10.95 1.68
#